data_4dfe74313d71baad9d83c5a8c5a84bf0
#
_entry.id   4dfe74313d71baad9d83c5a8c5a84bf0
#
_cell.length_a   1.000
_cell.length_b   1.000
_cell.length_c   1.000
_cell.angle_alpha   90.00
_cell.angle_beta   90.00
_cell.angle_gamma   90.00
#
_symmetry.space_group_name_H-M   'P 1'
#
loop_
_entity.id
_entity.type
_entity.pdbx_description
1 polymer ?
#
loop_
_entity_poly.entity_id
_entity_poly.type
_entity_poly.pdbx_seq_one_letter_code
_entity_poly.pdbx_strand_id
1 'polypeptide(L)'
;MHAFVISGIQSGTGKTSISIAITAAIMRRNLKVQPFKVGPDFIDPSHYSFCEWAVNLDSFMMDEDGVRRSFSKWMNGKDVGIIEGVMGLFDGYRLSTFSSTSHIAKILNLPVILVMDVKAMSLSALALFEGFRNFDRGLNIAGVIFNNATRFHQKLKRVFEERGYRVFGVVPKSEILEMESRHLGLHLGMEVDRDVNALAEFAEEHIDLDGILEVSEIHNEFYKVEKDFEENGNLRIGIPFDQAFSFYYRDNLDVLKKIGRLEFFSPLKGERVDCDVYYIGGGYPELYEFPDFLKFIKKEALDEKPVYAECGGMMVLARSLESEETRRKMAGVLDIDIVFTKKLQALGYVKGEIINENPFFDTGFRGHEFHYSYAIPDSDMRFAFRTDGRGIDNGLDGALAYNTLAGYSHIHFYSTKFLPELREKV
;
A
#
# COMPACT_ATOMS: atom_id res chain seq x y z
N MET A 1 23.49 -8.62 -3.88
CA MET A 1 22.15 -8.04 -3.67
C MET A 1 21.28 -9.13 -3.07
N HIS A 2 20.41 -8.76 -2.12
CA HIS A 2 19.56 -9.73 -1.43
C HIS A 2 18.09 -9.31 -1.56
N ALA A 3 17.17 -10.27 -1.62
CA ALA A 3 15.74 -9.99 -1.41
C ALA A 3 15.02 -11.22 -0.89
N PHE A 4 14.02 -10.98 -0.05
CA PHE A 4 13.19 -12.02 0.55
C PHE A 4 11.81 -11.51 0.90
N VAL A 5 10.89 -12.47 1.06
CA VAL A 5 9.51 -12.21 1.43
C VAL A 5 9.30 -12.62 2.89
N ILE A 6 8.73 -11.73 3.70
CA ILE A 6 8.26 -12.04 5.05
C ILE A 6 6.75 -12.24 4.99
N SER A 7 6.29 -13.45 5.29
CA SER A 7 4.87 -13.77 5.28
C SER A 7 4.42 -14.39 6.59
N GLY A 8 3.13 -14.48 6.81
CA GLY A 8 2.56 -15.15 7.98
C GLY A 8 1.63 -16.30 7.60
N ILE A 9 1.32 -17.13 8.57
CA ILE A 9 0.30 -18.17 8.42
C ILE A 9 -1.12 -17.59 8.32
N GLN A 10 -1.31 -16.37 8.84
CA GLN A 10 -2.57 -15.62 8.84
C GLN A 10 -2.30 -14.14 9.15
N SER A 11 -3.36 -13.33 9.17
CA SER A 11 -3.29 -11.96 9.70
C SER A 11 -2.99 -11.98 11.21
N GLY A 12 -2.33 -10.92 11.71
CA GLY A 12 -2.04 -10.76 13.14
C GLY A 12 -0.89 -11.61 13.69
N THR A 13 -0.10 -12.29 12.86
CA THR A 13 1.07 -13.08 13.33
C THR A 13 2.30 -12.22 13.70
N GLY A 14 2.24 -10.90 13.51
CA GLY A 14 3.34 -9.97 13.78
C GLY A 14 4.29 -9.75 12.59
N LYS A 15 3.84 -10.04 11.36
CA LYS A 15 4.63 -9.81 10.14
C LYS A 15 5.19 -8.39 10.07
N THR A 16 4.34 -7.39 10.22
CA THR A 16 4.68 -5.97 10.10
C THR A 16 5.74 -5.57 11.12
N SER A 17 5.55 -5.90 12.41
CA SER A 17 6.52 -5.61 13.47
C SER A 17 7.87 -6.28 13.20
N ILE A 18 7.87 -7.55 12.79
CA ILE A 18 9.10 -8.31 12.47
C ILE A 18 9.79 -7.72 11.24
N SER A 19 9.04 -7.37 10.20
CA SER A 19 9.60 -6.78 8.97
C SER A 19 10.24 -5.42 9.25
N ILE A 20 9.61 -4.58 10.07
CA ILE A 20 10.15 -3.28 10.49
C ILE A 20 11.43 -3.47 11.31
N ALA A 21 11.44 -4.39 12.28
CA ALA A 21 12.61 -4.65 13.12
C ALA A 21 13.80 -5.19 12.29
N ILE A 22 13.56 -6.12 11.35
CA ILE A 22 14.59 -6.61 10.42
C ILE A 22 15.09 -5.47 9.52
N THR A 23 14.20 -4.62 9.00
CA THR A 23 14.59 -3.46 8.20
C THR A 23 15.52 -2.53 8.97
N ALA A 24 15.17 -2.19 10.21
CA ALA A 24 15.99 -1.35 11.08
C ALA A 24 17.38 -1.96 11.35
N ALA A 25 17.44 -3.26 11.61
CA ALA A 25 18.69 -3.95 11.88
C ALA A 25 19.61 -4.03 10.64
N ILE A 26 19.06 -4.32 9.48
CA ILE A 26 19.81 -4.35 8.21
C ILE A 26 20.34 -2.96 7.86
N MET A 27 19.56 -1.90 8.07
CA MET A 27 20.03 -0.52 7.89
C MET A 27 21.16 -0.16 8.85
N ARG A 28 21.11 -0.62 10.11
CA ARG A 28 22.19 -0.41 11.10
C ARG A 28 23.51 -1.04 10.64
N ARG A 29 23.46 -2.07 9.78
CA ARG A 29 24.64 -2.68 9.12
C ARG A 29 25.15 -1.87 7.92
N ASN A 30 24.64 -0.65 7.71
CA ASN A 30 24.95 0.25 6.58
C ASN A 30 24.56 -0.32 5.21
N LEU A 31 23.58 -1.21 5.14
CA LEU A 31 23.01 -1.70 3.89
C LEU A 31 21.81 -0.83 3.49
N LYS A 32 21.71 -0.51 2.20
CA LYS A 32 20.59 0.25 1.64
C LYS A 32 19.39 -0.68 1.44
N VAL A 33 18.34 -0.45 2.18
CA VAL A 33 17.14 -1.28 2.14
C VAL A 33 16.05 -0.61 1.31
N GLN A 34 15.34 -1.39 0.49
CA GLN A 34 14.07 -1.02 -0.11
C GLN A 34 12.96 -1.90 0.45
N PRO A 35 12.04 -1.35 1.24
CA PRO A 35 10.86 -2.07 1.68
C PRO A 35 9.80 -2.12 0.58
N PHE A 36 9.08 -3.25 0.53
CA PHE A 36 7.91 -3.46 -0.32
C PHE A 36 6.76 -4.03 0.51
N LYS A 37 5.53 -3.81 0.05
CA LYS A 37 4.32 -4.37 0.63
C LYS A 37 3.52 -5.10 -0.43
N VAL A 38 3.11 -6.34 -0.17
CA VAL A 38 2.18 -7.05 -1.05
C VAL A 38 0.77 -6.52 -0.85
N GLY A 39 0.07 -6.29 -1.97
CA GLY A 39 -1.33 -5.87 -1.97
C GLY A 39 -1.57 -4.37 -1.83
N PRO A 40 -2.85 -3.96 -1.84
CA PRO A 40 -3.27 -2.55 -1.84
C PRO A 40 -3.36 -1.97 -0.42
N ASP A 41 -2.24 -1.90 0.28
CA ASP A 41 -2.15 -1.40 1.64
C ASP A 41 -1.41 -0.06 1.67
N PHE A 42 -1.97 0.94 2.35
CA PHE A 42 -1.35 2.25 2.52
C PHE A 42 -0.85 2.49 3.95
N ILE A 43 -1.33 1.71 4.92
CA ILE A 43 -1.01 1.89 6.33
C ILE A 43 0.33 1.26 6.65
N ASP A 44 0.51 -0.04 6.37
CA ASP A 44 1.76 -0.75 6.63
C ASP A 44 2.96 -0.09 5.92
N PRO A 45 2.87 0.33 4.63
CA PRO A 45 3.94 1.09 3.97
C PRO A 45 4.37 2.35 4.70
N SER A 46 3.47 3.06 5.37
CA SER A 46 3.79 4.30 6.09
C SER A 46 4.75 4.10 7.26
N HIS A 47 4.81 2.90 7.82
CA HIS A 47 5.69 2.57 8.94
C HIS A 47 7.18 2.45 8.59
N TYR A 48 7.52 2.48 7.31
CA TYR A 48 8.89 2.43 6.83
C TYR A 48 9.51 3.82 6.57
N SER A 49 8.87 4.90 7.02
CA SER A 49 9.32 6.28 6.82
C SER A 49 10.74 6.58 7.33
N PHE A 50 11.25 5.79 8.27
CA PHE A 50 12.64 5.87 8.78
C PHE A 50 13.69 5.29 7.80
N CYS A 51 13.26 4.58 6.78
CA CYS A 51 14.09 3.95 5.76
C CYS A 51 13.86 4.59 4.40
N GLU A 52 12.90 4.07 3.70
CA GLU A 52 12.46 4.51 2.38
C GLU A 52 10.93 4.37 2.32
N TRP A 53 10.29 5.09 1.43
CA TRP A 53 8.87 4.87 1.19
C TRP A 53 8.66 3.48 0.60
N ALA A 54 7.91 2.62 1.30
CA ALA A 54 7.63 1.28 0.83
C ALA A 54 6.77 1.28 -0.44
N VAL A 55 7.05 0.32 -1.34
CA VAL A 55 6.37 0.20 -2.64
C VAL A 55 5.40 -0.97 -2.60
N ASN A 56 4.19 -0.77 -3.08
CA ASN A 56 3.21 -1.84 -3.21
C ASN A 56 3.53 -2.72 -4.42
N LEU A 57 3.46 -4.04 -4.22
CA LEU A 57 3.58 -5.05 -5.28
C LEU A 57 2.26 -5.84 -5.35
N ASP A 58 1.56 -5.73 -6.47
CA ASP A 58 0.25 -6.34 -6.62
C ASP A 58 0.00 -6.84 -8.04
N SER A 59 -0.08 -8.16 -8.21
CA SER A 59 -0.25 -8.75 -9.53
C SER A 59 -1.66 -8.65 -10.10
N PHE A 60 -2.68 -8.30 -9.30
CA PHE A 60 -4.00 -7.97 -9.82
C PHE A 60 -3.99 -6.59 -10.47
N MET A 61 -3.41 -5.61 -9.79
CA MET A 61 -3.45 -4.21 -10.24
C MET A 61 -2.42 -3.93 -11.35
N MET A 62 -1.21 -4.50 -11.29
CA MET A 62 -0.12 -4.15 -12.21
C MET A 62 0.33 -5.29 -13.13
N ASP A 63 -0.31 -6.48 -13.06
CA ASP A 63 0.09 -7.76 -13.68
C ASP A 63 1.47 -8.27 -13.24
N GLU A 64 1.92 -9.41 -13.80
CA GLU A 64 3.22 -9.99 -13.43
C GLU A 64 4.41 -9.16 -13.93
N ASP A 65 4.31 -8.64 -15.15
CA ASP A 65 5.38 -7.82 -15.73
C ASP A 65 5.50 -6.47 -15.02
N GLY A 66 4.36 -5.88 -14.62
CA GLY A 66 4.33 -4.70 -13.77
C GLY A 66 4.99 -4.93 -12.42
N VAL A 67 4.74 -6.07 -11.76
CA VAL A 67 5.40 -6.46 -10.50
C VAL A 67 6.91 -6.55 -10.68
N ARG A 68 7.38 -7.25 -11.73
CA ARG A 68 8.82 -7.38 -12.02
C ARG A 68 9.46 -6.02 -12.32
N ARG A 69 8.80 -5.19 -13.12
CA ARG A 69 9.27 -3.84 -13.47
C ARG A 69 9.36 -2.93 -12.24
N SER A 70 8.31 -2.87 -11.42
CA SER A 70 8.31 -2.08 -10.19
C SER A 70 9.40 -2.54 -9.23
N PHE A 71 9.49 -3.85 -8.94
CA PHE A 71 10.53 -4.40 -8.09
C PHE A 71 11.94 -4.06 -8.59
N SER A 72 12.23 -4.31 -9.87
CA SER A 72 13.56 -4.05 -10.46
C SER A 72 13.93 -2.57 -10.40
N LYS A 73 12.97 -1.69 -10.69
CA LYS A 73 13.15 -0.24 -10.65
C LYS A 73 13.56 0.23 -9.25
N TRP A 74 12.78 -0.15 -8.24
CA TRP A 74 12.99 0.33 -6.88
C TRP A 74 14.16 -0.35 -6.17
N MET A 75 14.59 -1.52 -6.64
CA MET A 75 15.83 -2.19 -6.21
C MET A 75 17.09 -1.57 -6.79
N ASN A 76 16.99 -0.68 -7.79
CA ASN A 76 18.17 -0.07 -8.38
C ASN A 76 18.96 0.75 -7.34
N GLY A 77 20.24 0.40 -7.15
CA GLY A 77 21.12 1.03 -6.17
C GLY A 77 20.84 0.66 -4.70
N LYS A 78 20.06 -0.40 -4.46
CA LYS A 78 19.79 -0.96 -3.13
C LYS A 78 20.54 -2.28 -2.93
N ASP A 79 20.82 -2.59 -1.67
CA ASP A 79 21.52 -3.81 -1.28
C ASP A 79 20.56 -4.93 -0.91
N VAL A 80 19.43 -4.57 -0.26
CA VAL A 80 18.44 -5.53 0.26
C VAL A 80 17.01 -5.08 -0.05
N GLY A 81 16.21 -5.97 -0.65
CA GLY A 81 14.76 -5.84 -0.80
C GLY A 81 14.02 -6.65 0.26
N ILE A 82 13.13 -6.02 1.01
CA ILE A 82 12.30 -6.69 2.02
C ILE A 82 10.85 -6.56 1.61
N ILE A 83 10.20 -7.70 1.28
CA ILE A 83 8.81 -7.71 0.84
C ILE A 83 7.95 -8.20 1.98
N GLU A 84 7.18 -7.31 2.59
CA GLU A 84 6.17 -7.68 3.59
C GLU A 84 4.91 -8.20 2.92
N GLY A 85 4.49 -9.40 3.30
CA GLY A 85 3.28 -10.04 2.81
C GLY A 85 1.99 -9.46 3.40
N VAL A 86 0.87 -9.75 2.74
CA VAL A 86 -0.49 -9.42 3.17
C VAL A 86 -1.22 -10.67 3.62
N MET A 87 -2.11 -10.57 4.61
CA MET A 87 -2.92 -11.69 5.13
C MET A 87 -2.08 -12.95 5.43
N GLY A 88 -2.56 -14.14 5.13
CA GLY A 88 -1.78 -15.38 5.11
C GLY A 88 -1.05 -15.58 3.78
N LEU A 89 -0.01 -16.41 3.78
CA LEU A 89 0.88 -16.65 2.63
C LEU A 89 0.12 -16.98 1.33
N PHE A 90 -0.94 -17.74 1.43
CA PHE A 90 -1.72 -18.25 0.28
C PHE A 90 -3.05 -17.51 0.06
N ASP A 91 -3.37 -16.53 0.92
CA ASP A 91 -4.61 -15.80 0.82
C ASP A 91 -4.54 -14.77 -0.31
N GLY A 92 -5.30 -14.98 -1.37
CA GLY A 92 -5.33 -14.13 -2.55
C GLY A 92 -6.75 -13.86 -3.03
N TYR A 93 -6.87 -13.40 -4.25
CA TYR A 93 -8.12 -12.96 -4.83
C TYR A 93 -9.12 -14.12 -4.98
N ARG A 94 -10.34 -13.94 -4.46
CA ARG A 94 -11.47 -14.88 -4.58
C ARG A 94 -11.12 -16.32 -4.17
N LEU A 95 -10.52 -16.50 -2.99
CA LEU A 95 -10.12 -17.80 -2.44
C LEU A 95 -9.15 -18.58 -3.35
N SER A 96 -8.27 -17.89 -4.03
CA SER A 96 -7.18 -18.46 -4.81
C SER A 96 -5.83 -17.95 -4.34
N THR A 97 -4.75 -18.51 -4.84
CA THR A 97 -3.39 -17.98 -4.59
C THR A 97 -3.03 -16.82 -5.52
N PHE A 98 -3.88 -16.47 -6.50
CA PHE A 98 -3.65 -15.33 -7.38
C PHE A 98 -3.66 -14.02 -6.57
N SER A 99 -2.67 -13.19 -6.80
CA SER A 99 -2.44 -11.92 -6.07
C SER A 99 -2.19 -12.07 -4.56
N SER A 100 -1.84 -13.28 -4.10
CA SER A 100 -1.37 -13.54 -2.74
C SER A 100 0.12 -13.23 -2.57
N THR A 101 0.60 -13.28 -1.34
CA THR A 101 2.03 -13.19 -1.04
C THR A 101 2.82 -14.30 -1.73
N SER A 102 2.28 -15.53 -1.79
CA SER A 102 2.93 -16.65 -2.49
C SER A 102 3.04 -16.42 -4.00
N HIS A 103 2.05 -15.74 -4.60
CA HIS A 103 2.10 -15.40 -6.02
C HIS A 103 3.21 -14.40 -6.32
N ILE A 104 3.33 -13.33 -5.53
CA ILE A 104 4.42 -12.35 -5.65
C ILE A 104 5.80 -13.00 -5.45
N ALA A 105 5.94 -13.86 -4.43
CA ALA A 105 7.19 -14.59 -4.19
C ALA A 105 7.59 -15.46 -5.40
N LYS A 106 6.64 -16.10 -6.07
CA LYS A 106 6.89 -16.92 -7.28
C LYS A 106 7.21 -16.05 -8.50
N ILE A 107 6.49 -14.94 -8.73
CA ILE A 107 6.78 -14.00 -9.82
C ILE A 107 8.23 -13.52 -9.75
N LEU A 108 8.70 -13.20 -8.54
CA LEU A 108 10.05 -12.68 -8.29
C LEU A 108 11.09 -13.77 -8.03
N ASN A 109 10.66 -15.03 -7.90
CA ASN A 109 11.51 -16.17 -7.54
C ASN A 109 12.32 -15.94 -6.25
N LEU A 110 11.67 -15.43 -5.22
CA LEU A 110 12.29 -15.06 -3.95
C LEU A 110 11.97 -16.05 -2.83
N PRO A 111 12.92 -16.27 -1.88
CA PRO A 111 12.66 -17.07 -0.71
C PRO A 111 11.66 -16.40 0.22
N VAL A 112 10.83 -17.24 0.85
CA VAL A 112 9.84 -16.83 1.86
C VAL A 112 10.32 -17.21 3.25
N ILE A 113 10.28 -16.26 4.17
CA ILE A 113 10.46 -16.46 5.61
C ILE A 113 9.08 -16.39 6.25
N LEU A 114 8.67 -17.50 6.88
CA LEU A 114 7.33 -17.61 7.45
C LEU A 114 7.35 -17.15 8.92
N VAL A 115 6.54 -16.15 9.28
CA VAL A 115 6.34 -15.74 10.67
C VAL A 115 5.17 -16.51 11.26
N MET A 116 5.41 -17.21 12.36
CA MET A 116 4.40 -17.99 13.07
C MET A 116 4.25 -17.49 14.51
N ASP A 117 3.04 -17.09 14.90
CA ASP A 117 2.72 -16.86 16.30
C ASP A 117 2.62 -18.22 17.00
N VAL A 118 3.61 -18.49 17.86
CA VAL A 118 3.71 -19.78 18.56
C VAL A 118 3.28 -19.73 20.03
N LYS A 119 2.67 -18.63 20.48
CA LYS A 119 2.28 -18.40 21.90
C LYS A 119 1.55 -19.58 22.53
N ALA A 120 0.69 -20.27 21.79
CA ALA A 120 -0.10 -21.40 22.26
C ALA A 120 0.23 -22.71 21.51
N MET A 121 1.41 -22.82 20.90
CA MET A 121 1.79 -23.95 20.07
C MET A 121 2.95 -24.74 20.66
N SER A 122 2.96 -26.03 20.38
CA SER A 122 4.06 -26.97 20.63
C SER A 122 4.38 -27.67 19.29
N LEU A 123 4.43 -28.99 19.26
CA LEU A 123 4.73 -29.77 18.06
C LEU A 123 3.73 -29.53 16.91
N SER A 124 2.53 -29.05 17.19
CA SER A 124 1.56 -28.63 16.15
C SER A 124 2.08 -27.52 15.24
N ALA A 125 3.01 -26.66 15.72
CA ALA A 125 3.66 -25.66 14.89
C ALA A 125 4.46 -26.31 13.75
N LEU A 126 5.11 -27.46 13.99
CA LEU A 126 5.82 -28.20 12.96
C LEU A 126 4.88 -28.77 11.91
N ALA A 127 3.77 -29.40 12.33
CA ALA A 127 2.78 -29.94 11.41
C ALA A 127 2.18 -28.83 10.51
N LEU A 128 1.92 -27.66 11.10
CA LEU A 128 1.42 -26.49 10.36
C LEU A 128 2.48 -25.99 9.35
N PHE A 129 3.73 -25.83 9.76
CA PHE A 129 4.83 -25.44 8.89
C PHE A 129 5.02 -26.43 7.72
N GLU A 130 5.01 -27.73 8.00
CA GLU A 130 5.08 -28.77 6.95
C GLU A 130 3.90 -28.68 6.00
N GLY A 131 2.70 -28.37 6.50
CA GLY A 131 1.51 -28.12 5.68
C GLY A 131 1.72 -26.97 4.71
N PHE A 132 2.19 -25.83 5.19
CA PHE A 132 2.50 -24.65 4.35
C PHE A 132 3.58 -24.98 3.31
N ARG A 133 4.65 -25.64 3.71
CA ARG A 133 5.77 -26.00 2.83
C ARG A 133 5.37 -26.97 1.72
N ASN A 134 4.45 -27.88 2.01
CA ASN A 134 4.00 -28.92 1.06
C ASN A 134 2.80 -28.49 0.22
N PHE A 135 2.10 -27.43 0.59
CA PHE A 135 0.90 -26.94 -0.10
C PHE A 135 1.21 -26.49 -1.53
N ASP A 136 2.30 -25.75 -1.71
CA ASP A 136 2.82 -25.37 -3.04
C ASP A 136 4.34 -25.65 -3.10
N ARG A 137 4.71 -26.75 -3.73
CA ARG A 137 6.12 -27.16 -3.86
C ARG A 137 6.94 -26.28 -4.81
N GLY A 138 6.28 -25.43 -5.59
CA GLY A 138 6.94 -24.43 -6.45
C GLY A 138 7.38 -23.17 -5.68
N LEU A 139 7.05 -23.10 -4.38
CA LEU A 139 7.42 -21.97 -3.53
C LEU A 139 8.59 -22.33 -2.62
N ASN A 140 9.61 -21.47 -2.57
CA ASN A 140 10.75 -21.65 -1.68
C ASN A 140 10.45 -21.06 -0.29
N ILE A 141 9.93 -21.86 0.65
CA ILE A 141 9.86 -21.47 2.06
C ILE A 141 11.20 -21.82 2.71
N ALA A 142 12.08 -20.81 2.82
CA ALA A 142 13.47 -20.95 3.29
C ALA A 142 13.58 -21.26 4.78
N GLY A 143 12.60 -20.85 5.57
CA GLY A 143 12.56 -21.11 7.02
C GLY A 143 11.48 -20.32 7.73
N VAL A 144 11.58 -20.26 9.06
CA VAL A 144 10.53 -19.71 9.93
C VAL A 144 11.12 -18.80 11.02
N ILE A 145 10.34 -17.81 11.43
CA ILE A 145 10.55 -17.04 12.67
C ILE A 145 9.39 -17.34 13.59
N PHE A 146 9.70 -17.79 14.82
CA PHE A 146 8.72 -17.97 15.89
C PHE A 146 8.50 -16.64 16.60
N ASN A 147 7.29 -16.10 16.51
CA ASN A 147 6.89 -14.89 17.20
C ASN A 147 6.08 -15.22 18.47
N ASN A 148 6.04 -14.30 19.44
CA ASN A 148 5.43 -14.48 20.76
C ASN A 148 5.95 -15.75 21.48
N ALA A 149 7.22 -16.04 21.28
CA ALA A 149 7.87 -17.24 21.76
C ALA A 149 8.21 -17.14 23.27
N THR A 150 8.37 -18.30 23.90
CA THR A 150 8.86 -18.45 25.26
C THR A 150 10.14 -19.29 25.26
N ARG A 151 10.81 -19.45 26.41
CA ARG A 151 11.99 -20.31 26.53
C ARG A 151 11.74 -21.76 26.08
N PHE A 152 10.51 -22.24 26.18
CA PHE A 152 10.11 -23.57 25.67
C PHE A 152 10.39 -23.72 24.16
N HIS A 153 10.18 -22.66 23.38
CA HIS A 153 10.30 -22.69 21.92
C HIS A 153 11.76 -22.81 21.41
N GLN A 154 12.76 -22.63 22.31
CA GLN A 154 14.14 -23.02 21.99
C GLN A 154 14.29 -24.56 21.80
N LYS A 155 13.46 -25.35 22.50
CA LYS A 155 13.42 -26.80 22.27
C LYS A 155 12.68 -27.12 20.97
N LEU A 156 11.63 -26.37 20.65
CA LEU A 156 10.91 -26.52 19.40
C LEU A 156 11.81 -26.18 18.20
N LYS A 157 12.65 -25.12 18.31
CA LYS A 157 13.65 -24.79 17.31
C LYS A 157 14.54 -26.00 16.98
N ARG A 158 15.07 -26.69 17.97
CA ARG A 158 15.90 -27.90 17.76
C ARG A 158 15.15 -28.99 17.00
N VAL A 159 13.87 -29.21 17.30
CA VAL A 159 13.04 -30.20 16.62
C VAL A 159 12.87 -29.85 15.13
N PHE A 160 12.74 -28.56 14.76
CA PHE A 160 12.73 -28.10 13.39
C PHE A 160 14.08 -28.33 12.69
N GLU A 161 15.18 -27.97 13.37
CA GLU A 161 16.54 -28.09 12.85
C GLU A 161 16.95 -29.57 12.62
N GLU A 162 16.57 -30.47 13.52
CA GLU A 162 16.76 -31.93 13.37
C GLU A 162 16.06 -32.50 12.12
N ARG A 163 15.02 -31.81 11.61
CA ARG A 163 14.32 -32.14 10.38
C ARG A 163 14.84 -31.37 9.15
N GLY A 164 15.92 -30.63 9.33
CA GLY A 164 16.53 -29.84 8.24
C GLY A 164 15.80 -28.53 7.93
N TYR A 165 14.95 -28.02 8.84
CA TYR A 165 14.27 -26.75 8.66
C TYR A 165 15.01 -25.64 9.38
N ARG A 166 15.22 -24.50 8.71
CA ARG A 166 15.85 -23.33 9.32
C ARG A 166 14.86 -22.57 10.19
N VAL A 167 15.28 -22.22 11.42
CA VAL A 167 14.57 -21.30 12.31
C VAL A 167 15.41 -20.05 12.49
N PHE A 168 15.07 -19.00 11.78
CA PHE A 168 15.81 -17.73 11.77
C PHE A 168 15.60 -16.89 13.01
N GLY A 169 14.60 -17.18 13.83
CA GLY A 169 14.39 -16.42 15.07
C GLY A 169 13.45 -17.11 16.05
N VAL A 170 13.68 -16.83 17.34
CA VAL A 170 12.79 -17.17 18.45
C VAL A 170 12.53 -15.89 19.21
N VAL A 171 11.53 -15.15 18.75
CA VAL A 171 11.24 -13.77 19.16
C VAL A 171 10.25 -13.77 20.30
N PRO A 172 10.62 -13.27 21.50
CA PRO A 172 9.71 -13.18 22.63
C PRO A 172 8.65 -12.10 22.40
N LYS A 173 7.54 -12.18 23.17
CA LYS A 173 6.63 -11.04 23.24
C LYS A 173 7.36 -9.83 23.82
N SER A 174 7.26 -8.67 23.17
CA SER A 174 7.92 -7.44 23.58
C SER A 174 7.07 -6.22 23.22
N GLU A 175 7.01 -5.26 24.13
CA GLU A 175 6.32 -3.98 23.91
C GLU A 175 6.91 -3.19 22.73
N ILE A 176 8.21 -3.37 22.45
CA ILE A 176 8.89 -2.69 21.33
C ILE A 176 8.33 -3.11 19.95
N LEU A 177 7.74 -4.31 19.88
CA LEU A 177 7.09 -4.83 18.69
C LEU A 177 5.58 -4.56 18.65
N GLU A 178 5.00 -4.02 19.73
CA GLU A 178 3.57 -3.75 19.77
C GLU A 178 3.24 -2.59 18.83
N MET A 179 2.18 -2.77 18.06
CA MET A 179 1.66 -1.75 17.16
C MET A 179 0.30 -1.30 17.68
N GLU A 180 0.20 -0.02 17.98
CA GLU A 180 -1.07 0.56 18.38
C GLU A 180 -2.05 0.54 17.23
N SER A 181 -3.27 0.12 17.51
CA SER A 181 -4.37 0.12 16.54
C SER A 181 -5.42 1.16 16.91
N ARG A 182 -6.02 1.76 15.89
CA ARG A 182 -7.18 2.61 16.03
C ARG A 182 -8.43 1.95 15.43
N HIS A 183 -9.57 2.62 15.51
CA HIS A 183 -10.87 2.08 15.09
C HIS A 183 -10.89 1.57 13.62
N LEU A 184 -10.09 2.16 12.73
CA LEU A 184 -10.00 1.81 11.30
C LEU A 184 -8.67 1.15 10.90
N GLY A 185 -7.97 0.49 11.81
CA GLY A 185 -6.68 -0.17 11.55
C GLY A 185 -5.55 0.33 12.44
N LEU A 186 -4.30 0.19 11.98
CA LEU A 186 -3.13 0.72 12.66
C LEU A 186 -3.06 2.24 12.51
N HIS A 187 -2.35 2.92 13.42
CA HIS A 187 -1.96 4.32 13.21
C HIS A 187 -1.04 4.43 11.99
N LEU A 188 -1.08 5.57 11.30
CA LEU A 188 -0.10 5.85 10.25
C LEU A 188 1.31 5.94 10.85
N GLY A 189 2.32 5.50 10.10
CA GLY A 189 3.69 5.55 10.56
C GLY A 189 4.18 6.95 10.94
N MET A 190 3.64 8.00 10.29
CA MET A 190 3.92 9.40 10.62
C MET A 190 3.27 9.88 11.93
N GLU A 191 2.36 9.11 12.51
CA GLU A 191 1.69 9.40 13.79
C GLU A 191 2.37 8.69 14.97
N VAL A 192 3.33 7.80 14.71
CA VAL A 192 3.97 6.95 15.72
C VAL A 192 5.46 7.30 15.84
N ASP A 193 5.87 7.69 17.03
CA ASP A 193 7.30 7.84 17.36
C ASP A 193 7.89 6.46 17.74
N ARG A 194 8.88 6.01 16.99
CA ARG A 194 9.51 4.70 17.18
C ARG A 194 10.99 4.83 17.42
N ASP A 195 11.47 4.13 18.45
CA ASP A 195 12.89 3.94 18.63
C ASP A 195 13.43 2.88 17.65
N VAL A 196 13.85 3.37 16.48
CA VAL A 196 14.42 2.54 15.40
C VAL A 196 15.68 1.81 15.86
N ASN A 197 16.49 2.42 16.75
CA ASN A 197 17.70 1.78 17.28
C ASN A 197 17.36 0.62 18.20
N ALA A 198 16.39 0.79 19.08
CA ALA A 198 15.95 -0.28 19.94
C ALA A 198 15.31 -1.44 19.16
N LEU A 199 14.56 -1.15 18.08
CA LEU A 199 14.05 -2.18 17.17
C LEU A 199 15.18 -2.95 16.48
N ALA A 200 16.23 -2.25 16.05
CA ALA A 200 17.39 -2.87 15.42
C ALA A 200 18.15 -3.77 16.38
N GLU A 201 18.39 -3.31 17.62
CA GLU A 201 19.04 -4.10 18.68
C GLU A 201 18.24 -5.35 19.02
N PHE A 202 16.93 -5.20 19.15
CA PHE A 202 16.04 -6.32 19.43
C PHE A 202 16.07 -7.38 18.31
N ALA A 203 16.08 -6.94 17.03
CA ALA A 203 16.18 -7.87 15.91
C ALA A 203 17.54 -8.58 15.86
N GLU A 204 18.65 -7.88 16.09
CA GLU A 204 19.99 -8.47 16.16
C GLU A 204 20.11 -9.54 17.28
N GLU A 205 19.43 -9.34 18.42
CA GLU A 205 19.46 -10.29 19.53
C GLU A 205 18.65 -11.56 19.26
N HIS A 206 17.52 -11.44 18.54
CA HIS A 206 16.54 -12.51 18.46
C HIS A 206 16.39 -13.15 17.08
N ILE A 207 16.98 -12.57 16.02
CA ILE A 207 16.83 -13.00 14.63
C ILE A 207 18.21 -13.23 14.00
N ASP A 208 18.39 -14.36 13.34
CA ASP A 208 19.57 -14.71 12.56
C ASP A 208 19.54 -13.97 11.21
N LEU A 209 19.96 -12.70 11.21
CA LEU A 209 20.00 -11.86 10.02
C LEU A 209 21.04 -12.37 9.00
N ASP A 210 22.14 -12.95 9.43
CA ASP A 210 23.16 -13.49 8.52
C ASP A 210 22.63 -14.71 7.78
N GLY A 211 21.92 -15.60 8.48
CA GLY A 211 21.23 -16.73 7.85
C GLY A 211 20.13 -16.30 6.87
N ILE A 212 19.43 -15.19 7.16
CA ILE A 212 18.43 -14.62 6.23
C ILE A 212 19.12 -14.09 4.97
N LEU A 213 20.19 -13.33 5.11
CA LEU A 213 20.95 -12.79 3.98
C LEU A 213 21.56 -13.92 3.15
N GLU A 214 22.10 -14.97 3.79
CA GLU A 214 22.64 -16.13 3.08
C GLU A 214 21.63 -16.79 2.13
N VAL A 215 20.40 -16.99 2.56
CA VAL A 215 19.35 -17.66 1.73
C VAL A 215 18.68 -16.74 0.73
N SER A 216 18.92 -15.44 0.80
CA SER A 216 18.21 -14.41 0.01
C SER A 216 19.07 -13.75 -1.05
N GLU A 217 20.27 -14.29 -1.32
CA GLU A 217 21.14 -13.76 -2.37
C GLU A 217 20.50 -13.92 -3.74
N ILE A 218 20.47 -12.83 -4.50
CA ILE A 218 19.88 -12.79 -5.84
C ILE A 218 21.02 -12.83 -6.87
N HIS A 219 21.02 -13.87 -7.68
CA HIS A 219 21.99 -14.07 -8.76
C HIS A 219 21.47 -13.65 -10.14
N ASN A 220 20.19 -13.33 -10.26
CA ASN A 220 19.57 -12.97 -11.54
C ASN A 220 19.73 -11.48 -11.82
N GLU A 221 20.14 -11.12 -13.04
CA GLU A 221 19.94 -9.78 -13.56
C GLU A 221 18.43 -9.56 -13.70
N PHE A 222 17.82 -8.93 -12.68
CA PHE A 222 16.48 -8.41 -12.83
C PHE A 222 16.46 -7.49 -14.06
N TYR A 223 15.34 -7.49 -14.76
CA TYR A 223 15.11 -6.76 -16.01
C TYR A 223 15.96 -5.51 -16.09
N LYS A 224 16.72 -5.34 -17.18
CA LYS A 224 17.32 -4.04 -17.47
C LYS A 224 16.19 -3.04 -17.45
N VAL A 225 16.16 -2.21 -16.41
CA VAL A 225 15.23 -1.10 -16.34
C VAL A 225 15.49 -0.30 -17.60
N GLU A 226 14.51 -0.26 -18.51
CA GLU A 226 14.55 0.68 -19.62
C GLU A 226 14.88 2.03 -19.00
N LYS A 227 15.88 2.73 -19.56
CA LYS A 227 16.26 4.06 -19.06
C LYS A 227 14.96 4.84 -18.85
N ASP A 228 14.74 5.29 -17.63
CA ASP A 228 13.60 6.12 -17.31
C ASP A 228 13.48 7.17 -18.40
N PHE A 229 12.29 7.26 -19.02
CA PHE A 229 12.02 8.33 -19.97
C PHE A 229 12.39 9.64 -19.28
N GLU A 230 13.15 10.49 -19.96
CA GLU A 230 13.51 11.80 -19.44
C GLU A 230 12.26 12.50 -18.90
N GLU A 231 12.40 13.17 -17.75
CA GLU A 231 11.37 14.04 -17.19
C GLU A 231 11.14 15.19 -18.19
N ASN A 232 10.25 15.01 -19.14
CA ASN A 232 10.01 15.96 -20.23
C ASN A 232 8.70 16.74 -20.06
N GLY A 233 7.99 16.54 -18.96
CA GLY A 233 6.74 17.24 -18.68
C GLY A 233 6.98 18.57 -17.95
N ASN A 234 6.39 19.65 -18.49
CA ASN A 234 6.45 20.99 -17.86
C ASN A 234 5.33 21.23 -16.85
N LEU A 235 4.43 20.24 -16.63
CA LEU A 235 3.31 20.38 -15.73
C LEU A 235 3.76 20.49 -14.27
N ARG A 236 3.10 21.36 -13.52
CA ARG A 236 3.17 21.39 -12.06
C ARG A 236 1.97 20.60 -11.52
N ILE A 237 2.23 19.52 -10.79
CA ILE A 237 1.21 18.61 -10.28
C ILE A 237 1.15 18.74 -8.76
N GLY A 238 0.07 19.33 -8.24
CA GLY A 238 -0.17 19.54 -6.83
C GLY A 238 -0.62 18.25 -6.13
N ILE A 239 0.10 17.83 -5.10
CA ILE A 239 -0.15 16.62 -4.31
C ILE A 239 -0.34 17.02 -2.85
N PRO A 240 -1.58 17.08 -2.32
CA PRO A 240 -1.80 17.19 -0.88
C PRO A 240 -1.17 16.00 -0.17
N PHE A 241 -0.28 16.24 0.81
CA PHE A 241 0.39 15.15 1.52
C PHE A 241 0.60 15.51 2.99
N ASP A 242 -0.21 14.89 3.84
CA ASP A 242 -0.14 14.96 5.30
C ASP A 242 -0.97 13.83 5.93
N GLN A 243 -1.28 13.92 7.21
CA GLN A 243 -2.08 12.93 7.94
C GLN A 243 -3.51 12.76 7.40
N ALA A 244 -4.07 13.79 6.75
CA ALA A 244 -5.40 13.70 6.12
C ALA A 244 -5.36 13.06 4.73
N PHE A 245 -4.22 13.18 4.02
CA PHE A 245 -4.03 12.73 2.65
C PHE A 245 -2.68 12.03 2.49
N SER A 246 -2.63 10.71 2.67
CA SER A 246 -1.39 9.96 2.63
C SER A 246 -1.45 8.68 1.79
N PHE A 247 -2.62 8.37 1.20
CA PHE A 247 -2.82 7.13 0.44
C PHE A 247 -2.50 7.34 -1.03
N TYR A 248 -1.24 7.10 -1.37
CA TYR A 248 -0.71 7.17 -2.73
C TYR A 248 0.14 5.95 -3.01
N TYR A 249 -0.06 5.31 -4.15
CA TYR A 249 0.91 4.34 -4.65
C TYR A 249 2.17 5.06 -5.11
N ARG A 250 3.33 4.62 -4.65
CA ARG A 250 4.62 5.21 -5.04
C ARG A 250 4.83 5.13 -6.55
N ASP A 251 4.41 4.04 -7.19
CA ASP A 251 4.48 3.89 -8.65
C ASP A 251 3.57 4.88 -9.37
N ASN A 252 2.40 5.25 -8.81
CA ASN A 252 1.54 6.28 -9.38
C ASN A 252 2.24 7.64 -9.39
N LEU A 253 2.85 8.02 -8.26
CA LEU A 253 3.62 9.26 -8.17
C LEU A 253 4.81 9.26 -9.16
N ASP A 254 5.43 8.11 -9.36
CA ASP A 254 6.51 7.97 -10.30
C ASP A 254 6.05 8.09 -11.77
N VAL A 255 4.88 7.57 -12.10
CA VAL A 255 4.26 7.79 -13.42
C VAL A 255 3.99 9.28 -13.63
N LEU A 256 3.49 9.98 -12.62
CA LEU A 256 3.23 11.42 -12.71
C LEU A 256 4.52 12.25 -12.90
N LYS A 257 5.64 11.85 -12.31
CA LYS A 257 6.95 12.52 -12.54
C LYS A 257 7.38 12.52 -14.00
N LYS A 258 6.91 11.59 -14.81
CA LYS A 258 7.21 11.54 -16.25
C LYS A 258 6.48 12.61 -17.05
N ILE A 259 5.35 13.12 -16.53
CA ILE A 259 4.53 14.14 -17.19
C ILE A 259 4.67 15.51 -16.53
N GLY A 260 5.26 15.61 -15.34
CA GLY A 260 5.43 16.89 -14.68
C GLY A 260 6.16 16.81 -13.35
N ARG A 261 6.39 17.98 -12.76
CA ARG A 261 7.00 18.13 -11.44
C ARG A 261 5.94 17.98 -10.34
N LEU A 262 6.19 17.13 -9.34
CA LEU A 262 5.32 16.97 -8.19
C LEU A 262 5.59 18.06 -7.14
N GLU A 263 4.55 18.78 -6.75
CA GLU A 263 4.57 19.81 -5.71
C GLU A 263 3.75 19.32 -4.51
N PHE A 264 4.45 18.78 -3.50
CA PHE A 264 3.81 18.34 -2.26
C PHE A 264 3.51 19.51 -1.35
N PHE A 265 2.33 19.51 -0.72
CA PHE A 265 1.92 20.53 0.23
C PHE A 265 0.98 19.95 1.30
N SER A 266 0.93 20.58 2.49
CA SER A 266 0.10 20.14 3.61
C SER A 266 -1.15 21.01 3.79
N PRO A 267 -2.35 20.50 3.44
CA PRO A 267 -3.62 21.15 3.79
C PRO A 267 -3.78 21.45 5.27
N LEU A 268 -3.32 20.56 6.15
CA LEU A 268 -3.41 20.75 7.61
C LEU A 268 -2.57 21.90 8.13
N LYS A 269 -1.48 22.24 7.44
CA LYS A 269 -0.65 23.43 7.74
C LYS A 269 -1.15 24.70 7.04
N GLY A 270 -2.26 24.62 6.30
CA GLY A 270 -2.79 25.74 5.52
C GLY A 270 -1.97 26.07 4.27
N GLU A 271 -1.08 25.17 3.85
CA GLU A 271 -0.29 25.34 2.64
C GLU A 271 -1.17 25.26 1.39
N ARG A 272 -0.83 26.03 0.38
CA ARG A 272 -1.51 26.11 -0.93
C ARG A 272 -0.46 26.32 -1.99
N VAL A 273 -0.53 25.51 -3.04
CA VAL A 273 0.42 25.61 -4.16
C VAL A 273 -0.39 25.75 -5.44
N ASP A 274 -0.13 26.81 -6.20
CA ASP A 274 -0.74 26.99 -7.51
C ASP A 274 -0.09 26.03 -8.51
N CYS A 275 -0.86 25.11 -9.07
CA CYS A 275 -0.41 24.07 -9.96
C CYS A 275 -1.32 23.98 -11.19
N ASP A 276 -0.84 23.26 -12.22
CA ASP A 276 -1.59 23.05 -13.45
C ASP A 276 -2.62 21.93 -13.34
N VAL A 277 -2.32 20.95 -12.47
CA VAL A 277 -3.14 19.75 -12.21
C VAL A 277 -3.07 19.43 -10.71
N TYR A 278 -4.14 18.87 -10.15
CA TYR A 278 -4.16 18.36 -8.78
C TYR A 278 -4.50 16.87 -8.74
N TYR A 279 -3.73 16.10 -7.96
CA TYR A 279 -4.05 14.71 -7.62
C TYR A 279 -4.22 14.60 -6.11
N ILE A 280 -5.45 14.38 -5.66
CA ILE A 280 -5.83 14.27 -4.25
C ILE A 280 -6.07 12.80 -3.93
N GLY A 281 -5.09 12.16 -3.29
CA GLY A 281 -5.20 10.76 -2.89
C GLY A 281 -6.19 10.53 -1.75
N GLY A 282 -6.28 9.28 -1.36
CA GLY A 282 -7.07 8.90 -0.18
C GLY A 282 -6.40 9.28 1.14
N GLY A 283 -7.08 8.96 2.21
CA GLY A 283 -6.66 9.23 3.58
C GLY A 283 -7.86 9.25 4.51
N TYR A 284 -7.75 10.01 5.59
CA TYR A 284 -8.78 10.15 6.64
C TYR A 284 -9.24 11.60 6.82
N PRO A 285 -9.81 12.25 5.78
CA PRO A 285 -10.22 13.66 5.86
C PRO A 285 -11.33 13.90 6.89
N GLU A 286 -12.08 12.85 7.26
CA GLU A 286 -13.13 12.91 8.28
C GLU A 286 -12.60 13.21 9.68
N LEU A 287 -11.31 12.96 9.94
CA LEU A 287 -10.67 13.19 11.24
C LEU A 287 -10.13 14.62 11.42
N TYR A 288 -10.09 15.42 10.35
CA TYR A 288 -9.38 16.71 10.36
C TYR A 288 -10.24 17.84 9.82
N GLU A 289 -9.82 19.08 10.10
CA GLU A 289 -10.40 20.30 9.56
C GLU A 289 -9.35 21.08 8.75
N PHE A 290 -9.70 21.50 7.53
CA PHE A 290 -8.85 22.24 6.62
C PHE A 290 -9.67 23.24 5.76
N PRO A 291 -10.38 24.22 6.40
CA PRO A 291 -11.36 25.06 5.71
C PRO A 291 -10.75 25.90 4.59
N ASP A 292 -9.49 26.25 4.71
CA ASP A 292 -8.78 27.03 3.69
C ASP A 292 -8.46 26.19 2.46
N PHE A 293 -8.14 24.90 2.64
CA PHE A 293 -7.95 23.98 1.53
C PHE A 293 -9.27 23.72 0.78
N LEU A 294 -10.39 23.58 1.50
CA LEU A 294 -11.70 23.44 0.86
C LEU A 294 -12.04 24.61 -0.07
N LYS A 295 -11.77 25.85 0.37
CA LYS A 295 -11.98 27.06 -0.45
C LYS A 295 -11.03 27.10 -1.63
N PHE A 296 -9.77 26.74 -1.40
CA PHE A 296 -8.73 26.72 -2.42
C PHE A 296 -9.07 25.73 -3.52
N ILE A 297 -9.27 24.46 -3.20
CA ILE A 297 -9.52 23.42 -4.21
C ILE A 297 -10.84 23.63 -4.96
N LYS A 298 -11.86 24.20 -4.27
CA LYS A 298 -13.09 24.61 -4.94
C LYS A 298 -12.82 25.65 -6.02
N LYS A 299 -12.04 26.67 -5.71
CA LYS A 299 -11.67 27.72 -6.68
C LYS A 299 -10.93 27.13 -7.87
N GLU A 300 -9.92 26.30 -7.62
CA GLU A 300 -9.12 25.69 -8.69
C GLU A 300 -9.99 24.79 -9.62
N ALA A 301 -10.93 24.02 -9.05
CA ALA A 301 -11.85 23.21 -9.83
C ALA A 301 -12.85 24.05 -10.65
N LEU A 302 -13.38 25.17 -10.09
CA LEU A 302 -14.26 26.09 -10.80
C LEU A 302 -13.52 26.88 -11.91
N ASP A 303 -12.23 27.12 -11.75
CA ASP A 303 -11.35 27.68 -12.75
C ASP A 303 -10.94 26.63 -13.83
N GLU A 304 -11.63 25.48 -13.85
CA GLU A 304 -11.47 24.34 -14.78
C GLU A 304 -10.10 23.68 -14.79
N LYS A 305 -9.30 23.86 -13.74
CA LYS A 305 -8.07 23.09 -13.61
C LYS A 305 -8.39 21.59 -13.44
N PRO A 306 -7.63 20.69 -14.09
CA PRO A 306 -7.83 19.26 -13.92
C PRO A 306 -7.60 18.82 -12.48
N VAL A 307 -8.60 18.16 -11.88
CA VAL A 307 -8.54 17.60 -10.52
C VAL A 307 -8.90 16.13 -10.55
N TYR A 308 -7.96 15.28 -10.18
CA TYR A 308 -8.21 13.86 -9.95
C TYR A 308 -8.23 13.58 -8.44
N ALA A 309 -9.25 12.85 -7.97
CA ALA A 309 -9.37 12.55 -6.55
C ALA A 309 -9.85 11.12 -6.27
N GLU A 310 -9.24 10.47 -5.28
CA GLU A 310 -9.55 9.10 -4.87
C GLU A 310 -10.06 9.06 -3.42
N CYS A 311 -11.12 8.30 -3.16
CA CYS A 311 -11.65 7.96 -1.84
C CYS A 311 -11.76 9.19 -0.90
N GLY A 312 -10.84 9.37 0.06
CA GLY A 312 -10.81 10.55 0.93
C GLY A 312 -10.71 11.87 0.15
N GLY A 313 -9.97 11.90 -0.94
CA GLY A 313 -9.90 13.07 -1.84
C GLY A 313 -11.25 13.39 -2.48
N MET A 314 -12.02 12.38 -2.91
CA MET A 314 -13.39 12.57 -3.40
C MET A 314 -14.31 13.12 -2.30
N MET A 315 -14.17 12.62 -1.07
CA MET A 315 -14.97 13.10 0.07
C MET A 315 -14.79 14.61 0.30
N VAL A 316 -13.56 15.11 0.09
CA VAL A 316 -13.26 16.55 0.20
C VAL A 316 -13.94 17.37 -0.88
N LEU A 317 -14.10 16.85 -2.08
CA LEU A 317 -14.75 17.53 -3.20
C LEU A 317 -16.28 17.47 -3.14
N ALA A 318 -16.85 16.60 -2.31
CA ALA A 318 -18.28 16.45 -2.11
C ALA A 318 -18.94 17.72 -1.55
N ARG A 319 -20.26 17.77 -1.55
CA ARG A 319 -21.08 18.84 -0.96
C ARG A 319 -21.02 18.82 0.56
N SER A 320 -21.15 17.64 1.15
CA SER A 320 -21.10 17.45 2.60
C SER A 320 -20.53 16.08 2.99
N LEU A 321 -19.99 16.02 4.20
CA LEU A 321 -19.59 14.80 4.89
C LEU A 321 -20.39 14.69 6.19
N GLU A 322 -21.19 13.65 6.31
CA GLU A 322 -22.04 13.37 7.47
C GLU A 322 -21.54 12.13 8.21
N SER A 323 -21.47 12.20 9.53
CA SER A 323 -21.24 11.10 10.45
C SER A 323 -22.38 11.03 11.45
N GLU A 324 -22.40 10.02 12.36
CA GLU A 324 -23.42 9.92 13.42
C GLU A 324 -23.50 11.19 14.29
N GLU A 325 -22.40 11.92 14.45
CA GLU A 325 -22.28 13.03 15.39
C GLU A 325 -22.25 14.40 14.70
N THR A 326 -21.84 14.47 13.45
CA THR A 326 -21.57 15.74 12.77
C THR A 326 -21.94 15.70 11.29
N ARG A 327 -22.37 16.86 10.78
CA ARG A 327 -22.46 17.12 9.35
C ARG A 327 -21.64 18.35 9.02
N ARG A 328 -20.64 18.18 8.13
CA ARG A 328 -19.72 19.25 7.73
C ARG A 328 -19.91 19.58 6.25
N LYS A 329 -19.86 20.86 5.92
CA LYS A 329 -19.75 21.30 4.52
C LYS A 329 -18.34 21.01 4.02
N MET A 330 -18.27 20.42 2.84
CA MET A 330 -17.03 20.16 2.13
C MET A 330 -16.83 21.18 0.99
N ALA A 331 -15.95 20.93 0.04
CA ALA A 331 -15.67 21.89 -1.03
C ALA A 331 -16.89 22.17 -1.92
N GLY A 332 -17.78 21.20 -2.12
CA GLY A 332 -18.99 21.36 -2.95
C GLY A 332 -18.63 21.60 -4.42
N VAL A 333 -17.72 20.81 -4.94
CA VAL A 333 -17.39 20.70 -6.38
C VAL A 333 -18.30 19.66 -7.02
N LEU A 334 -18.55 18.57 -6.30
CA LEU A 334 -19.42 17.47 -6.71
C LEU A 334 -20.76 17.55 -5.98
N ASP A 335 -21.85 17.33 -6.69
CA ASP A 335 -23.21 17.28 -6.12
C ASP A 335 -23.49 15.90 -5.49
N ILE A 336 -22.66 15.56 -4.51
CA ILE A 336 -22.66 14.30 -3.76
C ILE A 336 -22.63 14.63 -2.27
N ASP A 337 -23.49 13.98 -1.49
CA ASP A 337 -23.38 13.94 -0.02
C ASP A 337 -22.71 12.62 0.40
N ILE A 338 -21.74 12.68 1.30
CA ILE A 338 -21.04 11.50 1.84
C ILE A 338 -21.56 11.19 3.23
N VAL A 339 -21.90 9.92 3.47
CA VAL A 339 -22.32 9.43 4.79
C VAL A 339 -21.30 8.42 5.28
N PHE A 340 -20.58 8.77 6.35
CA PHE A 340 -19.62 7.91 7.02
C PHE A 340 -20.32 6.99 8.02
N THR A 341 -19.94 5.70 8.03
CA THR A 341 -20.57 4.69 8.89
C THR A 341 -19.51 3.87 9.64
N LYS A 342 -19.93 3.21 10.73
CA LYS A 342 -19.07 2.23 11.44
C LYS A 342 -18.98 0.89 10.71
N LYS A 343 -19.84 0.66 9.72
CA LYS A 343 -19.89 -0.59 8.95
C LYS A 343 -19.06 -0.43 7.69
N LEU A 344 -18.19 -1.39 7.42
CA LEU A 344 -17.45 -1.50 6.18
C LEU A 344 -18.43 -1.55 4.98
N GLN A 345 -18.24 -0.64 4.02
CA GLN A 345 -19.10 -0.49 2.86
C GLN A 345 -18.56 -1.20 1.63
N ALA A 346 -17.23 -1.14 1.43
CA ALA A 346 -16.54 -1.87 0.38
C ALA A 346 -15.14 -2.28 0.83
N LEU A 347 -14.71 -3.46 0.38
CA LEU A 347 -13.36 -3.97 0.51
C LEU A 347 -13.10 -4.96 -0.62
N GLY A 348 -12.14 -4.68 -1.47
CA GLY A 348 -11.69 -5.62 -2.49
C GLY A 348 -11.12 -4.97 -3.72
N TYR A 349 -10.64 -5.82 -4.60
CA TYR A 349 -10.16 -5.41 -5.91
C TYR A 349 -11.32 -5.02 -6.83
N VAL A 350 -11.06 -4.06 -7.70
CA VAL A 350 -12.02 -3.59 -8.71
C VAL A 350 -11.39 -3.52 -10.09
N LYS A 351 -12.21 -3.79 -11.10
CA LYS A 351 -11.93 -3.49 -12.50
C LYS A 351 -12.95 -2.45 -12.97
N GLY A 352 -12.47 -1.40 -13.62
CA GLY A 352 -13.31 -0.36 -14.17
C GLY A 352 -13.18 -0.26 -15.67
N GLU A 353 -14.32 0.00 -16.31
CA GLU A 353 -14.42 0.31 -17.75
C GLU A 353 -14.85 1.77 -17.90
N ILE A 354 -14.29 2.46 -18.87
CA ILE A 354 -14.69 3.83 -19.19
C ILE A 354 -16.03 3.80 -19.93
N ILE A 355 -17.00 4.55 -19.41
CA ILE A 355 -18.33 4.68 -20.00
C ILE A 355 -18.62 6.11 -20.50
N ASN A 356 -17.86 7.10 -20.04
CA ASN A 356 -17.91 8.48 -20.49
C ASN A 356 -16.51 9.07 -20.57
N GLU A 357 -16.33 10.03 -21.47
CA GLU A 357 -15.10 10.83 -21.57
C GLU A 357 -14.80 11.50 -20.22
N ASN A 358 -13.51 11.53 -19.87
CA ASN A 358 -13.01 12.10 -18.63
C ASN A 358 -11.63 12.73 -18.87
N PRO A 359 -11.16 13.65 -18.01
CA PRO A 359 -9.94 14.38 -18.25
C PRO A 359 -8.62 13.61 -18.01
N PHE A 360 -8.66 12.35 -17.51
CA PHE A 360 -7.46 11.67 -17.05
C PHE A 360 -7.14 10.34 -17.74
N PHE A 361 -8.13 9.52 -18.07
CA PHE A 361 -7.91 8.15 -18.54
C PHE A 361 -8.60 7.85 -19.86
N ASP A 362 -7.93 7.10 -20.75
CA ASP A 362 -8.46 6.65 -22.02
C ASP A 362 -8.71 5.14 -22.10
N THR A 363 -8.28 4.39 -21.08
CA THR A 363 -8.46 2.94 -21.00
C THR A 363 -9.05 2.54 -19.66
N GLY A 364 -9.69 1.37 -19.61
CA GLY A 364 -10.12 0.76 -18.35
C GLY A 364 -8.95 0.57 -17.37
N PHE A 365 -9.27 0.29 -16.12
CA PHE A 365 -8.29 0.23 -15.04
C PHE A 365 -8.50 -0.97 -14.10
N ARG A 366 -7.49 -1.22 -13.27
CA ARG A 366 -7.55 -2.10 -12.09
C ARG A 366 -7.12 -1.31 -10.86
N GLY A 367 -7.80 -1.57 -9.77
CA GLY A 367 -7.55 -0.89 -8.51
C GLY A 367 -8.21 -1.64 -7.36
N HIS A 368 -8.49 -0.93 -6.28
CA HIS A 368 -9.23 -1.46 -5.15
C HIS A 368 -10.13 -0.41 -4.52
N GLU A 369 -11.11 -0.87 -3.76
CA GLU A 369 -11.94 -0.05 -2.88
C GLU A 369 -11.74 -0.51 -1.43
N PHE A 370 -11.64 0.44 -0.51
CA PHE A 370 -11.67 0.20 0.92
C PHE A 370 -12.22 1.42 1.64
N HIS A 371 -13.51 1.40 1.97
CA HIS A 371 -14.15 2.55 2.62
C HIS A 371 -15.32 2.16 3.54
N TYR A 372 -15.53 3.01 4.54
CA TYR A 372 -16.60 2.92 5.53
C TYR A 372 -17.75 3.92 5.26
N SER A 373 -17.64 4.70 4.20
CA SER A 373 -18.65 5.64 3.77
C SER A 373 -19.42 5.15 2.56
N TYR A 374 -20.57 5.73 2.31
CA TYR A 374 -21.27 5.65 1.03
C TYR A 374 -21.64 7.04 0.56
N ALA A 375 -21.87 7.18 -0.72
CA ALA A 375 -22.22 8.43 -1.37
C ALA A 375 -23.70 8.45 -1.74
N ILE A 376 -24.28 9.63 -1.73
CA ILE A 376 -25.63 9.94 -2.21
C ILE A 376 -25.47 11.00 -3.30
N PRO A 377 -25.35 10.60 -4.58
CA PRO A 377 -25.25 11.54 -5.69
C PRO A 377 -26.62 12.10 -6.05
N ASP A 378 -26.64 13.31 -6.61
CA ASP A 378 -27.85 13.85 -7.24
C ASP A 378 -28.15 13.04 -8.54
N SER A 379 -29.42 13.04 -8.95
CA SER A 379 -29.92 12.16 -10.04
C SER A 379 -29.34 12.43 -11.42
N ASP A 380 -28.74 13.58 -11.63
CA ASP A 380 -28.11 14.04 -12.87
C ASP A 380 -26.57 13.93 -12.86
N MET A 381 -26.00 13.34 -11.77
CA MET A 381 -24.55 13.12 -11.68
C MET A 381 -24.05 12.23 -12.82
N ARG A 382 -22.98 12.69 -13.48
CA ARG A 382 -22.32 11.94 -14.54
C ARG A 382 -21.14 11.13 -13.95
N PHE A 383 -20.97 9.91 -14.43
CA PHE A 383 -19.91 9.00 -14.03
C PHE A 383 -19.02 8.61 -15.20
N ALA A 384 -17.71 8.59 -14.99
CA ALA A 384 -16.74 8.19 -16.01
C ALA A 384 -16.63 6.67 -16.13
N PHE A 385 -16.90 5.92 -15.06
CA PHE A 385 -16.59 4.52 -14.96
C PHE A 385 -17.79 3.65 -14.62
N ARG A 386 -17.75 2.41 -15.11
CA ARG A 386 -18.50 1.28 -14.57
C ARG A 386 -17.50 0.28 -13.99
N THR A 387 -17.68 -0.10 -12.74
CA THR A 387 -16.80 -1.02 -12.02
C THR A 387 -17.54 -2.30 -11.63
N ASP A 388 -16.79 -3.38 -11.38
CA ASP A 388 -17.30 -4.60 -10.76
C ASP A 388 -17.30 -4.51 -9.22
N GLY A 389 -16.88 -3.37 -8.65
CA GLY A 389 -16.97 -3.00 -7.25
C GLY A 389 -18.30 -2.32 -6.88
N ARG A 390 -18.31 -1.67 -5.72
CA ARG A 390 -19.49 -0.91 -5.26
C ARG A 390 -19.60 0.45 -5.98
N GLY A 391 -18.48 1.16 -6.11
CA GLY A 391 -18.44 2.52 -6.63
C GLY A 391 -19.23 3.52 -5.79
N ILE A 392 -19.56 4.65 -6.40
CA ILE A 392 -20.40 5.70 -5.83
C ILE A 392 -21.87 5.28 -5.83
N ASP A 393 -22.36 4.74 -6.96
CA ASP A 393 -23.75 4.28 -7.10
C ASP A 393 -23.81 2.98 -7.92
N ASN A 394 -24.04 1.84 -7.24
CA ASN A 394 -24.29 0.52 -7.85
C ASN A 394 -23.31 0.13 -8.97
N GLY A 395 -22.02 0.33 -8.73
CA GLY A 395 -20.95 0.06 -9.69
C GLY A 395 -20.66 1.22 -10.64
N LEU A 396 -21.36 2.34 -10.56
CA LEU A 396 -20.97 3.59 -11.20
C LEU A 396 -19.97 4.30 -10.30
N ASP A 397 -18.83 4.74 -10.86
CA ASP A 397 -17.78 5.44 -10.15
C ASP A 397 -17.12 6.51 -11.03
N GLY A 398 -16.24 7.33 -10.44
CA GLY A 398 -15.63 8.42 -11.16
C GLY A 398 -16.62 9.55 -11.50
N ALA A 399 -17.16 10.22 -10.48
CA ALA A 399 -18.03 11.38 -10.64
C ALA A 399 -17.34 12.51 -11.40
N LEU A 400 -18.06 13.13 -12.32
CA LEU A 400 -17.57 14.17 -13.22
C LEU A 400 -18.26 15.51 -12.95
N ALA A 401 -17.48 16.55 -12.69
CA ALA A 401 -17.94 17.93 -12.62
C ALA A 401 -16.82 18.87 -13.09
N TYR A 402 -17.12 19.84 -13.96
CA TYR A 402 -16.08 20.69 -14.55
C TYR A 402 -14.98 19.82 -15.19
N ASN A 403 -13.72 20.12 -14.91
CA ASN A 403 -12.55 19.30 -15.29
C ASN A 403 -12.07 18.37 -14.17
N THR A 404 -13.01 17.93 -13.32
CA THR A 404 -12.78 17.09 -12.13
C THR A 404 -13.27 15.67 -12.37
N LEU A 405 -12.45 14.70 -11.98
CA LEU A 405 -12.78 13.27 -11.90
C LEU A 405 -12.50 12.77 -10.49
N ALA A 406 -13.51 12.23 -9.81
CA ALA A 406 -13.33 11.72 -8.45
C ALA A 406 -14.16 10.46 -8.17
N GLY A 407 -13.59 9.47 -7.49
CA GLY A 407 -14.24 8.20 -7.21
C GLY A 407 -13.76 7.54 -5.92
N TYR A 408 -14.41 6.42 -5.58
CA TYR A 408 -13.96 5.56 -4.46
C TYR A 408 -12.77 4.69 -4.83
N SER A 409 -12.67 4.31 -6.11
CA SER A 409 -11.61 3.42 -6.59
C SER A 409 -10.24 4.06 -6.46
N HIS A 410 -9.32 3.34 -5.81
CA HIS A 410 -7.89 3.64 -5.84
C HIS A 410 -7.28 2.94 -7.06
N ILE A 411 -6.93 3.71 -8.08
CA ILE A 411 -6.46 3.20 -9.36
C ILE A 411 -4.94 3.05 -9.37
N HIS A 412 -4.43 1.89 -9.79
CA HIS A 412 -3.01 1.72 -10.02
C HIS A 412 -2.66 2.11 -11.46
N PHE A 413 -1.78 3.11 -11.63
CA PHE A 413 -1.53 3.73 -12.95
C PHE A 413 -0.76 2.83 -13.94
N TYR A 414 -0.19 1.71 -13.49
CA TYR A 414 0.33 0.70 -14.42
C TYR A 414 -0.78 -0.08 -15.14
N SER A 415 -2.02 -0.03 -14.67
CA SER A 415 -3.16 -0.73 -15.28
C SER A 415 -3.92 0.10 -16.30
N THR A 416 -3.60 1.37 -16.46
CA THR A 416 -4.34 2.32 -17.30
C THR A 416 -3.39 3.24 -18.07
N LYS A 417 -3.94 4.04 -18.97
CA LYS A 417 -3.18 5.07 -19.71
C LYS A 417 -3.75 6.44 -19.39
N PHE A 418 -2.87 7.37 -19.07
CA PHE A 418 -3.23 8.77 -18.98
C PHE A 418 -3.43 9.36 -20.38
N LEU A 419 -4.45 10.22 -20.49
CA LEU A 419 -4.70 10.95 -21.73
C LEU A 419 -3.51 11.84 -22.10
N PRO A 420 -3.07 11.79 -23.38
CA PRO A 420 -2.05 12.70 -23.90
C PRO A 420 -2.44 14.18 -23.78
N GLU A 421 -3.74 14.48 -23.75
CA GLU A 421 -4.30 15.83 -23.72
C GLU A 421 -4.01 16.61 -22.44
N LEU A 422 -3.67 15.95 -21.33
CA LEU A 422 -3.05 16.63 -20.19
C LEU A 422 -1.69 17.25 -20.55
N ARG A 423 -1.07 16.81 -21.66
CA ARG A 423 0.19 17.36 -22.19
C ARG A 423 -0.02 18.52 -23.17
N GLU A 424 -1.20 18.65 -23.76
CA GLU A 424 -1.47 19.63 -24.84
C GLU A 424 -2.28 20.84 -24.36
N LYS A 425 -2.92 20.78 -23.17
CA LYS A 425 -3.77 21.86 -22.64
C LYS A 425 -3.04 22.84 -21.73
N VAL A 426 -1.70 22.74 -21.60
CA VAL A 426 -0.87 23.63 -20.76
C VAL A 426 0.16 24.39 -21.60
#